data_c6bc2a80a5c97eb1a465e88fee13ad98
#
_entry.id   c6bc2a80a5c97eb1a465e88fee13ad98
#
_cell.length_a   1.000
_cell.length_b   1.000
_cell.length_c   1.000
_cell.angle_alpha   90.00
_cell.angle_beta   90.00
_cell.angle_gamma   90.00
#
_symmetry.space_group_name_H-M   'P 1'
#
loop_
_entity.id
_entity.type
_entity.pdbx_description
1 polymer ?
#
loop_
_entity_poly.entity_id
_entity_poly.type
_entity_poly.pdbx_seq_one_letter_code
_entity_poly.pdbx_strand_id
1 'polypeptide(L)'
;MKKILLLLLSVVLVFSLVACGNEENPDPSGSENPGVSQSGENNEDQGGENSTVNPEDIDFAAIMAGNGATDVVWGKQDEATKQAIIADAKKDGVDVSFGTDGSMTVVDTDGTTMVQKPDGTWVVKDEDGGEGQLGGDWPDNEFTKLIPKPDFELFAANTETDSFTVAFKSATVEQIRAYAAKVKAAGFNINEEVEDQEMMGMVIYCFTAENADGYTIEITSANGTSSITISK
;
A
#
# COMPACT_ATOMS: atom_id res chain seq x y z
N MET A 1 10.91 -5.15 -16.02
CA MET A 1 9.96 -4.15 -15.52
C MET A 1 8.74 -4.73 -14.78
N LYS A 2 8.44 -5.99 -14.87
CA LYS A 2 7.64 -6.73 -13.85
C LYS A 2 8.07 -6.49 -12.38
N LYS A 3 9.18 -5.77 -12.17
CA LYS A 3 9.76 -5.50 -10.85
C LYS A 3 9.09 -4.35 -10.08
N ILE A 4 8.44 -3.39 -10.75
CA ILE A 4 7.82 -2.23 -10.08
C ILE A 4 6.45 -2.62 -9.55
N LEU A 5 5.64 -3.30 -10.34
CA LEU A 5 4.36 -3.87 -9.89
C LEU A 5 4.60 -4.91 -8.79
N LEU A 6 5.64 -5.76 -8.93
CA LEU A 6 6.08 -6.70 -7.89
C LEU A 6 6.58 -5.99 -6.62
N LEU A 7 7.14 -4.78 -6.70
CA LEU A 7 7.60 -4.01 -5.53
C LEU A 7 6.43 -3.37 -4.79
N LEU A 8 5.46 -2.81 -5.49
CA LEU A 8 4.21 -2.32 -4.88
C LEU A 8 3.36 -3.48 -4.33
N LEU A 9 3.27 -4.58 -5.07
CA LEU A 9 2.60 -5.81 -4.64
C LEU A 9 3.36 -6.49 -3.49
N SER A 10 4.71 -6.44 -3.44
CA SER A 10 5.49 -7.02 -2.35
C SER A 10 5.35 -6.26 -1.04
N VAL A 11 5.11 -4.95 -1.07
CA VAL A 11 4.78 -4.19 0.15
C VAL A 11 3.43 -4.64 0.71
N VAL A 12 2.45 -4.96 -0.13
CA VAL A 12 1.15 -5.51 0.29
C VAL A 12 1.28 -7.00 0.66
N LEU A 13 2.07 -7.80 -0.08
CA LEU A 13 2.25 -9.24 0.15
C LEU A 13 3.11 -9.59 1.37
N VAL A 14 4.03 -8.74 1.80
CA VAL A 14 4.79 -8.96 3.05
C VAL A 14 3.85 -8.95 4.26
N PHE A 15 2.68 -8.33 4.15
CA PHE A 15 1.68 -8.28 5.21
C PHE A 15 0.69 -9.45 5.19
N SER A 16 0.50 -10.14 4.07
CA SER A 16 -0.43 -11.28 3.94
C SER A 16 0.18 -12.64 4.32
N LEU A 17 1.48 -12.72 4.66
CA LEU A 17 2.13 -13.99 5.04
C LEU A 17 2.02 -14.33 6.54
N VAL A 18 1.27 -13.56 7.32
CA VAL A 18 0.77 -14.05 8.61
C VAL A 18 -0.60 -14.69 8.35
N ALA A 19 -0.62 -15.71 7.49
CA ALA A 19 -1.80 -16.56 7.37
C ALA A 19 -2.00 -17.26 8.70
N CYS A 20 -3.18 -17.13 9.27
CA CYS A 20 -3.68 -17.96 10.35
C CYS A 20 -3.82 -19.41 9.81
N GLY A 21 -2.72 -20.11 9.72
CA GLY A 21 -2.64 -21.46 9.22
C GLY A 21 -1.70 -22.28 10.08
N ASN A 22 -2.25 -23.27 10.75
CA ASN A 22 -1.55 -24.27 11.53
C ASN A 22 -0.69 -25.12 10.56
N GLU A 23 0.59 -24.79 10.36
CA GLU A 23 1.55 -25.67 9.70
C GLU A 23 2.74 -25.94 10.59
N GLU A 24 3.07 -27.21 10.66
CA GLU A 24 4.14 -27.80 11.47
C GLU A 24 5.50 -27.17 11.17
N ASN A 25 6.19 -26.81 12.23
CA ASN A 25 7.49 -26.18 12.37
C ASN A 25 8.60 -26.95 11.62
N PRO A 26 9.30 -26.35 10.64
CA PRO A 26 10.62 -26.80 10.24
C PRO A 26 11.70 -25.98 10.95
N ASP A 27 12.62 -26.67 11.58
CA ASP A 27 13.82 -26.33 12.31
C ASP A 27 14.66 -25.20 11.65
N PRO A 28 15.11 -24.17 12.39
CA PRO A 28 15.87 -23.07 11.82
C PRO A 28 17.36 -23.40 11.80
N SER A 29 17.91 -23.70 10.67
CA SER A 29 19.36 -23.70 10.45
C SER A 29 19.79 -22.49 9.62
N GLY A 30 20.44 -21.56 10.28
CA GLY A 30 21.48 -20.65 9.92
C GLY A 30 21.49 -19.95 8.55
N SER A 31 21.36 -18.63 8.53
CA SER A 31 22.11 -17.81 7.58
C SER A 31 22.43 -16.43 8.16
N GLU A 32 23.72 -16.11 8.11
CA GLU A 32 24.34 -14.91 8.63
C GLU A 32 23.91 -13.65 7.85
N ASN A 33 23.67 -12.58 8.58
CA ASN A 33 23.29 -11.28 8.08
C ASN A 33 24.53 -10.38 7.92
N PRO A 34 24.87 -9.84 6.75
CA PRO A 34 25.88 -8.79 6.64
C PRO A 34 25.24 -7.43 6.94
N GLY A 35 25.82 -6.75 7.93
CA GLY A 35 25.39 -5.48 8.47
C GLY A 35 25.26 -4.35 7.45
N VAL A 36 24.20 -3.59 7.58
CA VAL A 36 24.03 -2.28 6.98
C VAL A 36 24.33 -1.23 8.04
N SER A 37 25.37 -0.44 7.76
CA SER A 37 25.76 0.71 8.59
C SER A 37 24.70 1.79 8.53
N GLN A 38 24.14 2.12 9.69
CA GLN A 38 23.39 3.37 9.90
C GLN A 38 24.38 4.52 9.98
N SER A 39 24.25 5.51 9.10
CA SER A 39 24.70 6.87 9.37
C SER A 39 23.44 7.72 9.58
N GLY A 40 23.17 8.00 10.85
CA GLY A 40 22.11 8.92 11.23
C GLY A 40 22.58 10.36 11.03
N GLU A 41 21.69 11.19 10.47
CA GLU A 41 21.63 12.60 10.79
C GLU A 41 20.14 12.99 10.94
N ASN A 42 19.84 13.46 12.15
CA ASN A 42 18.55 14.05 12.51
C ASN A 42 18.33 15.31 11.70
N ASN A 43 17.21 15.40 11.00
CA ASN A 43 16.61 16.68 10.66
C ASN A 43 15.16 16.68 11.17
N GLU A 44 14.99 17.48 12.23
CA GLU A 44 13.70 17.86 12.79
C GLU A 44 12.95 18.76 11.82
N ASP A 45 11.68 18.44 11.63
CA ASP A 45 10.53 19.34 11.40
C ASP A 45 10.75 20.53 10.45
N GLN A 46 10.27 20.39 9.20
CA GLN A 46 9.74 21.54 8.46
C GLN A 46 8.51 21.13 7.65
N GLY A 47 7.37 21.72 8.07
CA GLY A 47 6.10 21.62 7.37
C GLY A 47 6.18 22.12 5.94
N GLY A 48 5.46 21.43 5.08
CA GLY A 48 4.94 21.74 3.76
C GLY A 48 5.43 22.99 3.05
N GLU A 49 6.68 23.06 2.62
CA GLU A 49 7.09 23.96 1.54
C GLU A 49 7.53 23.10 0.36
N ASN A 50 7.05 23.50 -0.81
CA ASN A 50 7.32 22.91 -2.12
C ASN A 50 8.84 22.74 -2.30
N SER A 51 9.38 21.57 -2.00
CA SER A 51 10.79 21.28 -2.13
C SER A 51 11.11 21.35 -3.63
N THR A 52 11.80 22.41 -4.04
CA THR A 52 12.29 22.57 -5.42
C THR A 52 13.34 21.49 -5.68
N VAL A 53 12.94 20.45 -6.39
CA VAL A 53 13.87 19.41 -6.86
C VAL A 53 14.71 20.00 -7.98
N ASN A 54 16.05 19.81 -7.90
CA ASN A 54 16.92 20.27 -8.98
C ASN A 54 16.73 19.39 -10.21
N PRO A 55 16.38 19.94 -11.39
CA PRO A 55 16.15 19.16 -12.60
C PRO A 55 17.35 18.29 -13.04
N GLU A 56 18.57 18.64 -12.65
CA GLU A 56 19.77 17.87 -12.99
C GLU A 56 19.93 16.60 -12.14
N ASP A 57 19.22 16.51 -11.02
CA ASP A 57 19.29 15.38 -10.08
C ASP A 57 18.08 14.43 -10.22
N ILE A 58 17.26 14.60 -11.26
CA ILE A 58 16.09 13.75 -11.50
C ILE A 58 16.55 12.34 -11.89
N ASP A 59 16.12 11.38 -11.10
CA ASP A 59 16.18 9.95 -11.36
C ASP A 59 14.76 9.38 -11.33
N PHE A 60 14.18 9.16 -12.51
CA PHE A 60 12.81 8.66 -12.64
C PHE A 60 12.65 7.28 -12.00
N ALA A 61 13.65 6.41 -12.12
CA ALA A 61 13.60 5.08 -11.49
C ALA A 61 13.59 5.17 -9.96
N ALA A 62 14.30 6.14 -9.37
CA ALA A 62 14.25 6.40 -7.93
C ALA A 62 12.88 6.95 -7.48
N ILE A 63 12.28 7.84 -8.29
CA ILE A 63 10.92 8.34 -8.05
C ILE A 63 9.93 7.16 -7.99
N MET A 64 9.98 6.27 -8.98
CA MET A 64 9.09 5.13 -9.06
C MET A 64 9.36 4.07 -7.99
N ALA A 65 10.59 3.98 -7.48
CA ALA A 65 10.94 3.10 -6.35
C ALA A 65 10.49 3.62 -4.98
N GLY A 66 9.89 4.82 -4.91
CA GLY A 66 9.45 5.44 -3.65
C GLY A 66 10.60 5.97 -2.78
N ASN A 67 11.81 6.05 -3.31
CA ASN A 67 12.97 6.56 -2.59
C ASN A 67 12.92 8.09 -2.49
N GLY A 68 12.34 8.60 -1.40
CA GLY A 68 12.31 10.02 -1.07
C GLY A 68 11.22 10.85 -1.77
N ALA A 69 10.20 10.23 -2.36
CA ALA A 69 9.24 10.91 -3.22
C ALA A 69 7.76 10.75 -2.83
N THR A 70 7.45 10.07 -1.71
CA THR A 70 6.05 9.87 -1.30
C THR A 70 5.33 11.16 -0.95
N ASP A 71 6.06 12.19 -0.52
CA ASP A 71 5.50 13.48 -0.11
C ASP A 71 5.57 14.57 -1.20
N VAL A 72 6.18 14.25 -2.36
CA VAL A 72 6.30 15.19 -3.47
C VAL A 72 5.16 15.02 -4.45
N VAL A 73 4.41 16.10 -4.70
CA VAL A 73 3.40 16.13 -5.77
C VAL A 73 4.08 16.62 -7.07
N TRP A 74 4.45 15.68 -7.92
CA TRP A 74 5.26 15.93 -9.12
C TRP A 74 4.55 16.83 -10.14
N GLY A 75 3.23 16.71 -10.25
CA GLY A 75 2.44 17.56 -11.12
C GLY A 75 2.42 19.05 -10.74
N LYS A 76 2.84 19.38 -9.50
CA LYS A 76 2.94 20.76 -9.01
C LYS A 76 4.35 21.37 -9.13
N GLN A 77 5.33 20.58 -9.60
CA GLN A 77 6.68 21.08 -9.83
C GLN A 77 6.73 22.09 -11.00
N ASP A 78 7.83 22.81 -11.08
CA ASP A 78 8.04 23.75 -12.19
C ASP A 78 8.22 23.03 -13.54
N GLU A 79 8.11 23.79 -14.62
CA GLU A 79 8.14 23.20 -15.97
C GLU A 79 9.50 22.58 -16.31
N ALA A 80 10.62 23.11 -15.77
CA ALA A 80 11.95 22.55 -16.02
C ALA A 80 12.09 21.16 -15.37
N THR A 81 11.61 21.01 -14.13
CA THR A 81 11.54 19.72 -13.42
C THR A 81 10.65 18.72 -14.15
N LYS A 82 9.47 19.12 -14.62
CA LYS A 82 8.56 18.26 -15.40
C LYS A 82 9.21 17.76 -16.69
N GLN A 83 9.89 18.66 -17.43
CA GLN A 83 10.58 18.27 -18.66
C GLN A 83 11.77 17.33 -18.39
N ALA A 84 12.48 17.50 -17.27
CA ALA A 84 13.55 16.59 -16.87
C ALA A 84 13.01 15.19 -16.55
N ILE A 85 11.87 15.08 -15.83
CA ILE A 85 11.20 13.80 -15.55
C ILE A 85 10.80 13.12 -16.86
N ILE A 86 10.16 13.82 -17.80
CA ILE A 86 9.76 13.27 -19.09
C ILE A 86 10.97 12.78 -19.88
N ALA A 87 12.06 13.57 -19.88
CA ALA A 87 13.27 13.22 -20.63
C ALA A 87 14.00 12.01 -20.05
N ASP A 88 13.97 11.85 -18.71
CA ASP A 88 14.60 10.72 -18.04
C ASP A 88 13.76 9.44 -18.22
N ALA A 89 12.48 9.48 -17.96
CA ALA A 89 11.54 8.38 -18.18
C ALA A 89 11.58 7.80 -19.61
N LYS A 90 11.73 8.70 -20.59
CA LYS A 90 11.81 8.30 -21.99
C LYS A 90 13.05 7.46 -22.33
N LYS A 91 14.13 7.54 -21.56
CA LYS A 91 15.32 6.68 -21.73
C LYS A 91 14.96 5.21 -21.46
N ASP A 92 14.03 4.98 -20.56
CA ASP A 92 13.56 3.66 -20.17
C ASP A 92 12.33 3.19 -20.98
N GLY A 93 11.89 4.00 -21.95
CA GLY A 93 10.74 3.71 -22.82
C GLY A 93 9.39 3.97 -22.15
N VAL A 94 9.36 4.72 -21.05
CA VAL A 94 8.16 5.06 -20.29
C VAL A 94 7.62 6.41 -20.74
N ASP A 95 6.30 6.51 -20.95
CA ASP A 95 5.64 7.76 -21.28
C ASP A 95 5.14 8.45 -20.02
N VAL A 96 5.55 9.71 -19.81
CA VAL A 96 5.10 10.56 -18.70
C VAL A 96 4.41 11.80 -19.24
N SER A 97 3.28 12.15 -18.65
CA SER A 97 2.54 13.38 -18.95
C SER A 97 2.02 14.06 -17.68
N PHE A 98 1.83 15.37 -17.77
CA PHE A 98 1.31 16.18 -16.66
C PHE A 98 -0.01 16.84 -17.04
N GLY A 99 -1.02 16.67 -16.17
CA GLY A 99 -2.32 17.30 -16.32
C GLY A 99 -2.30 18.76 -15.87
N THR A 100 -3.21 19.55 -16.43
CA THR A 100 -3.42 20.96 -16.02
C THR A 100 -3.97 21.10 -14.60
N ASP A 101 -4.51 20.03 -14.05
CA ASP A 101 -4.97 19.92 -12.66
C ASP A 101 -3.84 19.65 -11.66
N GLY A 102 -2.62 19.42 -12.13
CA GLY A 102 -1.47 19.07 -11.32
C GLY A 102 -1.32 17.56 -11.06
N SER A 103 -1.98 16.72 -11.86
CA SER A 103 -1.72 15.28 -11.88
C SER A 103 -0.48 14.95 -12.70
N MET A 104 0.12 13.77 -12.44
CA MET A 104 1.14 13.15 -13.29
C MET A 104 0.66 11.75 -13.69
N THR A 105 0.73 11.45 -14.98
CA THR A 105 0.39 10.13 -15.51
C THR A 105 1.64 9.49 -16.10
N VAL A 106 1.87 8.25 -15.73
CA VAL A 106 2.96 7.38 -16.21
C VAL A 106 2.33 6.19 -16.92
N VAL A 107 2.78 5.88 -18.12
CA VAL A 107 2.36 4.69 -18.88
C VAL A 107 3.60 3.86 -19.19
N ASP A 108 3.68 2.66 -18.63
CA ASP A 108 4.78 1.73 -18.88
C ASP A 108 4.57 0.97 -20.21
N THR A 109 5.62 0.37 -20.71
CA THR A 109 5.66 -0.41 -21.96
C THR A 109 4.78 -1.64 -21.96
N ASP A 110 4.38 -2.15 -20.80
CA ASP A 110 3.47 -3.28 -20.62
C ASP A 110 1.98 -2.86 -20.51
N GLY A 111 1.68 -1.57 -20.62
CA GLY A 111 0.32 -1.03 -20.53
C GLY A 111 -0.12 -0.63 -19.12
N THR A 112 0.70 -0.90 -18.09
CA THR A 112 0.44 -0.42 -16.73
C THR A 112 0.40 1.10 -16.71
N THR A 113 -0.66 1.65 -16.13
CA THR A 113 -0.83 3.09 -15.97
C THR A 113 -0.77 3.48 -14.51
N MET A 114 0.04 4.49 -14.18
CA MET A 114 0.13 5.03 -12.83
C MET A 114 -0.20 6.51 -12.86
N VAL A 115 -1.04 6.96 -11.93
CA VAL A 115 -1.47 8.35 -11.83
C VAL A 115 -1.21 8.87 -10.43
N GLN A 116 -0.37 9.88 -10.32
CA GLN A 116 -0.31 10.69 -9.10
C GLN A 116 -1.35 11.80 -9.21
N LYS A 117 -2.29 11.83 -8.27
CA LYS A 117 -3.31 12.88 -8.16
C LYS A 117 -2.72 14.15 -7.52
N PRO A 118 -3.40 15.31 -7.67
CA PRO A 118 -2.94 16.57 -7.07
C PRO A 118 -2.86 16.58 -5.53
N ASP A 119 -3.50 15.64 -4.86
CA ASP A 119 -3.45 15.43 -3.41
C ASP A 119 -2.29 14.50 -2.97
N GLY A 120 -1.48 14.01 -3.91
CA GLY A 120 -0.37 13.10 -3.66
C GLY A 120 -0.75 11.62 -3.72
N THR A 121 -2.03 11.27 -3.82
CA THR A 121 -2.48 9.87 -3.96
C THR A 121 -1.96 9.28 -5.27
N TRP A 122 -1.41 8.05 -5.21
CA TRP A 122 -1.07 7.27 -6.38
C TRP A 122 -2.16 6.22 -6.67
N VAL A 123 -2.53 6.10 -7.93
CA VAL A 123 -3.40 5.04 -8.43
C VAL A 123 -2.66 4.30 -9.54
N VAL A 124 -2.62 2.99 -9.46
CA VAL A 124 -2.00 2.10 -10.45
C VAL A 124 -3.10 1.24 -11.05
N LYS A 125 -3.13 1.14 -12.37
CA LYS A 125 -4.01 0.23 -13.09
C LYS A 125 -3.19 -0.64 -14.00
N ASP A 126 -3.35 -1.95 -13.87
CA ASP A 126 -2.75 -2.91 -14.78
C ASP A 126 -3.64 -3.20 -16.01
N GLU A 127 -3.08 -3.93 -16.98
CA GLU A 127 -3.80 -4.31 -18.21
C GLU A 127 -4.96 -5.28 -17.95
N ASP A 128 -4.94 -6.03 -16.85
CA ASP A 128 -5.95 -7.01 -16.44
C ASP A 128 -7.12 -6.37 -15.65
N GLY A 129 -7.04 -5.08 -15.35
CA GLY A 129 -8.06 -4.29 -14.66
C GLY A 129 -7.92 -4.25 -13.15
N GLY A 130 -6.82 -4.77 -12.59
CA GLY A 130 -6.46 -4.57 -11.20
C GLY A 130 -6.17 -3.08 -10.90
N GLU A 131 -6.59 -2.61 -9.74
CA GLU A 131 -6.38 -1.24 -9.31
C GLU A 131 -5.71 -1.19 -7.93
N GLY A 132 -4.50 -0.62 -7.88
CA GLY A 132 -3.78 -0.31 -6.66
C GLY A 132 -3.86 1.18 -6.31
N GLN A 133 -3.87 1.50 -5.02
CA GLN A 133 -3.87 2.88 -4.52
C GLN A 133 -2.88 3.01 -3.35
N LEU A 134 -2.10 4.10 -3.32
CA LEU A 134 -1.28 4.49 -2.19
C LEU A 134 -1.78 5.81 -1.62
N GLY A 135 -2.14 5.80 -0.33
CA GLY A 135 -2.74 6.96 0.34
C GLY A 135 -4.17 7.27 -0.16
N GLY A 136 -4.63 8.48 0.13
CA GLY A 136 -5.92 8.99 -0.33
C GLY A 136 -7.13 8.48 0.45
N ASP A 137 -8.30 8.64 -0.15
CA ASP A 137 -9.57 8.29 0.45
C ASP A 137 -9.88 6.78 0.37
N TRP A 138 -10.79 6.34 1.23
CA TRP A 138 -11.34 4.99 1.20
C TRP A 138 -11.94 4.69 -0.18
N PRO A 139 -11.52 3.59 -0.86
CA PRO A 139 -12.03 3.23 -2.18
C PRO A 139 -13.54 2.99 -2.18
N ASP A 140 -14.20 3.31 -3.30
CA ASP A 140 -15.62 3.00 -3.53
C ASP A 140 -15.73 1.85 -4.55
N ASN A 141 -15.77 0.63 -4.06
CA ASN A 141 -15.94 -0.58 -4.88
C ASN A 141 -16.98 -1.54 -4.23
N GLU A 142 -17.20 -2.69 -4.83
CA GLU A 142 -18.17 -3.68 -4.32
C GLU A 142 -17.78 -4.25 -2.96
N PHE A 143 -16.48 -4.47 -2.70
CA PHE A 143 -15.99 -5.03 -1.44
C PHE A 143 -16.11 -4.04 -0.29
N THR A 144 -15.79 -2.78 -0.52
CA THR A 144 -15.84 -1.74 0.51
C THR A 144 -17.26 -1.42 0.98
N LYS A 145 -18.27 -1.73 0.16
CA LYS A 145 -19.69 -1.60 0.51
C LYS A 145 -20.19 -2.70 1.47
N LEU A 146 -19.44 -3.80 1.59
CA LEU A 146 -19.79 -4.91 2.48
C LEU A 146 -19.45 -4.64 3.93
N ILE A 147 -18.56 -3.68 4.21
CA ILE A 147 -18.03 -3.40 5.54
C ILE A 147 -18.16 -1.91 5.89
N PRO A 148 -18.26 -1.55 7.18
CA PRO A 148 -18.20 -0.17 7.61
C PRO A 148 -16.85 0.46 7.23
N LYS A 149 -16.85 1.73 6.77
CA LYS A 149 -15.61 2.47 6.58
C LYS A 149 -14.85 2.55 7.91
N PRO A 150 -13.58 2.11 7.97
CA PRO A 150 -12.77 2.26 9.17
C PRO A 150 -12.34 3.73 9.38
N ASP A 151 -12.11 4.08 10.65
CA ASP A 151 -11.62 5.40 11.07
C ASP A 151 -10.07 5.42 11.12
N PHE A 152 -9.40 4.68 10.21
CA PHE A 152 -7.94 4.57 10.14
C PHE A 152 -7.41 5.29 8.91
N GLU A 153 -6.17 5.79 9.00
CA GLU A 153 -5.50 6.36 7.85
C GLU A 153 -5.10 5.26 6.87
N LEU A 154 -5.56 5.39 5.64
CA LEU A 154 -5.23 4.47 4.55
C LEU A 154 -3.74 4.61 4.19
N PHE A 155 -3.02 3.48 4.18
CA PHE A 155 -1.69 3.41 3.63
C PHE A 155 -1.71 2.98 2.17
N ALA A 156 -2.35 1.84 1.89
CA ALA A 156 -2.46 1.28 0.55
C ALA A 156 -3.76 0.49 0.41
N ALA A 157 -4.29 0.41 -0.80
CA ALA A 157 -5.37 -0.50 -1.15
C ALA A 157 -5.07 -1.17 -2.49
N ASN A 158 -5.53 -2.41 -2.65
CA ASN A 158 -5.48 -3.15 -3.91
C ASN A 158 -6.84 -3.79 -4.16
N THR A 159 -7.35 -3.64 -5.37
CA THR A 159 -8.61 -4.24 -5.83
C THR A 159 -8.32 -5.12 -7.03
N GLU A 160 -8.67 -6.38 -6.93
CA GLU A 160 -8.61 -7.37 -8.01
C GLU A 160 -10.03 -7.84 -8.34
N THR A 161 -10.18 -8.74 -9.31
CA THR A 161 -11.50 -9.21 -9.77
C THR A 161 -12.31 -9.85 -8.65
N ASP A 162 -11.66 -10.62 -7.77
CA ASP A 162 -12.28 -11.45 -6.73
C ASP A 162 -11.77 -11.14 -5.31
N SER A 163 -10.96 -10.09 -5.16
CA SER A 163 -10.40 -9.71 -3.87
C SER A 163 -10.15 -8.20 -3.73
N PHE A 164 -10.13 -7.77 -2.49
CA PHE A 164 -9.77 -6.42 -2.07
C PHE A 164 -8.90 -6.52 -0.83
N THR A 165 -7.76 -5.86 -0.84
CA THR A 165 -6.86 -5.77 0.31
C THR A 165 -6.57 -4.32 0.62
N VAL A 166 -6.58 -3.96 1.89
CA VAL A 166 -6.23 -2.62 2.36
C VAL A 166 -5.31 -2.71 3.57
N ALA A 167 -4.31 -1.83 3.60
CA ALA A 167 -3.40 -1.65 4.72
C ALA A 167 -3.56 -0.26 5.34
N PHE A 168 -3.33 -0.15 6.65
CA PHE A 168 -3.51 1.09 7.42
C PHE A 168 -2.21 1.52 8.10
N LYS A 169 -2.05 2.83 8.23
CA LYS A 169 -1.03 3.44 9.08
C LYS A 169 -1.52 3.48 10.53
N SER A 170 -0.64 3.15 11.46
CA SER A 170 -0.78 3.48 12.89
C SER A 170 -2.07 2.99 13.59
N ALA A 171 -2.78 2.00 13.03
CA ALA A 171 -3.92 1.40 13.72
C ALA A 171 -3.42 0.52 14.88
N THR A 172 -3.92 0.77 16.10
CA THR A 172 -3.58 -0.08 17.26
C THR A 172 -4.38 -1.39 17.23
N VAL A 173 -3.87 -2.42 17.90
CA VAL A 173 -4.55 -3.72 18.00
C VAL A 173 -5.95 -3.56 18.64
N GLU A 174 -6.09 -2.69 19.65
CA GLU A 174 -7.38 -2.40 20.28
C GLU A 174 -8.38 -1.78 19.31
N GLN A 175 -7.93 -0.86 18.44
CA GLN A 175 -8.76 -0.27 17.41
C GLN A 175 -9.19 -1.34 16.38
N ILE A 176 -8.28 -2.23 15.99
CA ILE A 176 -8.55 -3.33 15.06
C ILE A 176 -9.55 -4.32 15.67
N ARG A 177 -9.42 -4.71 16.95
CA ARG A 177 -10.42 -5.56 17.65
C ARG A 177 -11.80 -4.90 17.66
N ALA A 178 -11.86 -3.60 17.97
CA ALA A 178 -13.11 -2.85 17.95
C ALA A 178 -13.74 -2.76 16.55
N TYR A 179 -12.90 -2.65 15.52
CA TYR A 179 -13.34 -2.65 14.15
C TYR A 179 -13.85 -4.04 13.69
N ALA A 180 -13.17 -5.13 14.05
CA ALA A 180 -13.63 -6.49 13.77
C ALA A 180 -15.04 -6.75 14.37
N ALA A 181 -15.32 -6.21 15.56
CA ALA A 181 -16.66 -6.28 16.12
C ALA A 181 -17.73 -5.53 15.28
N LYS A 182 -17.38 -4.39 14.67
CA LYS A 182 -18.27 -3.68 13.73
C LYS A 182 -18.52 -4.48 12.46
N VAL A 183 -17.48 -5.12 11.91
CA VAL A 183 -17.55 -5.96 10.72
C VAL A 183 -18.41 -7.21 10.97
N LYS A 184 -18.25 -7.84 12.12
CA LYS A 184 -19.11 -8.94 12.56
C LYS A 184 -20.58 -8.50 12.64
N ALA A 185 -20.87 -7.34 13.19
CA ALA A 185 -22.22 -6.77 13.24
C ALA A 185 -22.78 -6.43 11.86
N ALA A 186 -21.92 -6.17 10.87
CA ALA A 186 -22.29 -5.93 9.47
C ALA A 186 -22.60 -7.22 8.68
N GLY A 187 -22.43 -8.41 9.29
CA GLY A 187 -22.85 -9.68 8.69
C GLY A 187 -21.73 -10.70 8.45
N PHE A 188 -20.47 -10.39 8.74
CA PHE A 188 -19.37 -11.36 8.70
C PHE A 188 -19.29 -12.12 10.03
N ASN A 189 -20.12 -13.15 10.18
CA ASN A 189 -20.30 -13.89 11.44
C ASN A 189 -20.50 -15.41 11.25
N ILE A 190 -20.19 -15.93 10.06
CA ILE A 190 -20.22 -17.36 9.75
C ILE A 190 -18.78 -17.86 9.77
N ASN A 191 -18.55 -19.08 10.29
CA ASN A 191 -17.23 -19.70 10.40
C ASN A 191 -16.16 -18.78 11.02
N GLU A 192 -16.57 -18.08 12.09
CA GLU A 192 -15.74 -17.11 12.77
C GLU A 192 -14.55 -17.77 13.47
N GLU A 193 -13.35 -17.26 13.18
CA GLU A 193 -12.10 -17.64 13.86
C GLU A 193 -11.41 -16.38 14.38
N VAL A 194 -10.87 -16.45 15.59
CA VAL A 194 -10.12 -15.36 16.21
C VAL A 194 -8.84 -15.91 16.81
N GLU A 195 -7.73 -15.39 16.37
CA GLU A 195 -6.42 -15.59 17.01
C GLU A 195 -5.97 -14.28 17.65
N ASP A 196 -5.66 -14.34 18.94
CA ASP A 196 -5.21 -13.20 19.72
C ASP A 196 -4.07 -13.66 20.63
N GLN A 197 -2.84 -13.43 20.21
CA GLN A 197 -1.65 -13.97 20.82
C GLN A 197 -0.65 -12.86 21.13
N GLU A 198 0.04 -13.00 22.25
CA GLU A 198 1.22 -12.19 22.58
C GLU A 198 2.45 -13.10 22.53
N MET A 199 3.40 -12.78 21.65
CA MET A 199 4.64 -13.51 21.48
C MET A 199 5.82 -12.55 21.44
N MET A 200 6.80 -12.73 22.30
CA MET A 200 8.02 -11.89 22.38
C MET A 200 7.73 -10.37 22.51
N GLY A 201 6.66 -9.99 23.19
CA GLY A 201 6.24 -8.59 23.36
C GLY A 201 5.52 -8.01 22.13
N MET A 202 5.22 -8.82 21.12
CA MET A 202 4.38 -8.46 19.98
C MET A 202 2.99 -9.03 20.17
N VAL A 203 1.99 -8.20 19.92
CA VAL A 203 0.60 -8.64 19.87
C VAL A 203 0.24 -8.94 18.42
N ILE A 204 -0.26 -10.14 18.17
CA ILE A 204 -0.78 -10.58 16.89
C ILE A 204 -2.27 -10.81 17.06
N TYR A 205 -3.05 -10.16 16.24
CA TYR A 205 -4.50 -10.34 16.18
C TYR A 205 -4.92 -10.70 14.78
N CYS A 206 -5.71 -11.74 14.63
CA CYS A 206 -6.34 -12.14 13.39
C CYS A 206 -7.81 -12.46 13.64
N PHE A 207 -8.67 -11.96 12.78
CA PHE A 207 -10.10 -12.28 12.74
C PHE A 207 -10.45 -12.70 11.32
N THR A 208 -11.01 -13.89 11.18
CA THR A 208 -11.53 -14.41 9.91
C THR A 208 -12.99 -14.77 10.06
N ALA A 209 -13.80 -14.44 9.07
CA ALA A 209 -15.22 -14.83 9.05
C ALA A 209 -15.77 -14.76 7.62
N GLU A 210 -16.91 -15.41 7.41
CA GLU A 210 -17.69 -15.34 6.18
C GLU A 210 -18.99 -14.58 6.39
N ASN A 211 -19.53 -14.02 5.29
CA ASN A 211 -20.90 -13.50 5.27
C ASN A 211 -21.86 -14.46 4.53
N ALA A 212 -23.15 -14.16 4.54
CA ALA A 212 -24.18 -15.00 3.92
C ALA A 212 -24.08 -15.05 2.37
N ASP A 213 -23.37 -14.11 1.74
CA ASP A 213 -23.17 -14.02 0.30
C ASP A 213 -21.91 -14.77 -0.16
N GLY A 214 -21.19 -15.44 0.76
CA GLY A 214 -20.01 -16.23 0.49
C GLY A 214 -18.72 -15.41 0.34
N TYR A 215 -18.69 -14.17 0.82
CA TYR A 215 -17.44 -13.41 0.95
C TYR A 215 -16.76 -13.80 2.27
N THR A 216 -15.45 -13.99 2.19
CA THR A 216 -14.57 -14.17 3.36
C THR A 216 -13.88 -12.85 3.67
N ILE A 217 -13.76 -12.51 4.95
CA ILE A 217 -12.95 -11.40 5.44
C ILE A 217 -11.85 -11.91 6.35
N GLU A 218 -10.66 -11.33 6.21
CA GLU A 218 -9.54 -11.48 7.13
C GLU A 218 -9.10 -10.08 7.60
N ILE A 219 -9.00 -9.90 8.91
CA ILE A 219 -8.54 -8.66 9.54
C ILE A 219 -7.33 -9.01 10.40
N THR A 220 -6.17 -8.46 10.07
CA THR A 220 -4.92 -8.74 10.78
C THR A 220 -4.32 -7.49 11.39
N SER A 221 -3.62 -7.67 12.50
CA SER A 221 -2.78 -6.65 13.11
C SER A 221 -1.56 -7.29 13.74
N ALA A 222 -0.37 -6.85 13.34
CA ALA A 222 0.89 -7.28 13.90
C ALA A 222 1.92 -6.14 13.79
N ASN A 223 2.71 -5.93 14.85
CA ASN A 223 3.82 -4.95 14.86
C ASN A 223 3.46 -3.52 14.40
N GLY A 224 2.26 -3.04 14.72
CA GLY A 224 1.81 -1.70 14.32
C GLY A 224 1.36 -1.60 12.86
N THR A 225 1.33 -2.71 12.14
CA THR A 225 0.75 -2.82 10.80
C THR A 225 -0.57 -3.55 10.88
N SER A 226 -1.55 -3.08 10.17
CA SER A 226 -2.89 -3.68 10.13
C SER A 226 -3.42 -3.73 8.70
N SER A 227 -4.14 -4.79 8.37
CA SER A 227 -4.76 -4.96 7.07
C SER A 227 -6.15 -5.60 7.15
N ILE A 228 -6.91 -5.40 6.09
CA ILE A 228 -8.18 -6.08 5.84
C ILE A 228 -8.10 -6.67 4.45
N THR A 229 -8.44 -7.94 4.31
CA THR A 229 -8.62 -8.60 3.01
C THR A 229 -10.05 -9.13 2.92
N ILE A 230 -10.72 -8.89 1.79
CA ILE A 230 -12.02 -9.47 1.46
C ILE A 230 -11.86 -10.23 0.16
N SER A 231 -12.35 -11.45 0.12
CA SER A 231 -12.32 -12.30 -1.08
C SER A 231 -13.64 -13.05 -1.28
N LYS A 232 -13.85 -13.54 -2.50
CA LYS A 232 -15.05 -14.29 -2.86
C LYS A 232 -14.69 -15.69 -3.31
#